data_4a09af1696a2bd9f09aaf0be34f642bb
#
_entry.id   4a09af1696a2bd9f09aaf0be34f642bb
#
_cell.length_a   1.000
_cell.length_b   1.000
_cell.length_c   1.000
_cell.angle_alpha   90.00
_cell.angle_beta   90.00
_cell.angle_gamma   90.00
#
_symmetry.space_group_name_H-M   'P 1'
#
loop_
_entity.id
_entity.type
_entity.pdbx_description
1 polymer ?
#
loop_
_entity_poly.entity_id
_entity_poly.type
_entity_poly.pdbx_seq_one_letter_code
_entity_poly.pdbx_strand_id
1 'polypeptide(L)'
;MNNFDDLFPAGGEKNESKSERSYNKEEWAAKKQQERTDAFELLDAATKEAVENCETFRDYLLVQSRFGRYSVSNALLIAYQNNEATYLADFETWKEKGVFVQRGEKAITLLEPGNEFTREDGTTGFSVNVKRMFDVSQTNSRRDYSRREPDERRVLKALIASSPC
;
A
#
# COMPACT_ATOMS: atom_id res chain seq x y z
N MET A 1 20.38 -33.94 59.46
CA MET A 1 20.38 -32.65 58.77
C MET A 1 20.70 -32.94 57.33
N ASN A 2 19.68 -33.09 56.52
CA ASN A 2 19.82 -33.40 55.10
C ASN A 2 19.78 -32.06 54.35
N ASN A 3 20.89 -31.76 53.69
CA ASN A 3 21.02 -30.58 52.85
C ASN A 3 20.19 -30.74 51.61
N PHE A 4 19.24 -29.82 51.42
CA PHE A 4 18.28 -29.79 50.31
C PHE A 4 18.87 -29.09 49.05
N ASP A 5 20.14 -28.69 49.10
CA ASP A 5 20.79 -27.92 48.04
C ASP A 5 21.34 -28.72 46.86
N ASP A 6 21.34 -30.08 46.95
CA ASP A 6 21.92 -30.94 45.92
C ASP A 6 20.92 -31.40 44.82
N LEU A 7 19.71 -30.88 44.82
CA LEU A 7 18.61 -31.38 43.94
C LEU A 7 18.39 -30.51 42.69
N PHE A 8 19.08 -29.41 42.53
CA PHE A 8 18.98 -28.58 41.32
C PHE A 8 20.32 -28.43 40.67
N PRO A 9 20.53 -29.07 39.50
CA PRO A 9 21.73 -28.77 38.71
C PRO A 9 21.66 -27.31 38.22
N ALA A 10 22.63 -26.52 38.62
CA ALA A 10 22.81 -25.16 38.22
C ALA A 10 23.02 -25.06 36.69
N GLY A 11 22.26 -24.13 36.07
CA GLY A 11 22.71 -23.42 34.91
C GLY A 11 22.68 -24.17 33.60
N GLY A 12 21.49 -24.34 33.03
CA GLY A 12 21.39 -24.35 31.57
C GLY A 12 21.81 -22.99 31.02
N GLU A 13 22.92 -22.95 30.31
CA GLU A 13 23.38 -21.80 29.53
C GLU A 13 22.24 -21.37 28.61
N LYS A 14 21.67 -20.19 28.86
CA LYS A 14 20.79 -19.53 27.92
C LYS A 14 21.61 -19.21 26.69
N ASN A 15 21.38 -20.00 25.67
CA ASN A 15 21.91 -19.74 24.33
C ASN A 15 21.25 -18.46 23.80
N GLU A 16 21.81 -17.31 24.15
CA GLU A 16 21.45 -15.99 23.62
C GLU A 16 22.04 -15.82 22.23
N SER A 17 21.53 -16.56 21.26
CA SER A 17 21.74 -16.24 19.87
C SER A 17 20.58 -15.38 19.32
N LYS A 18 20.24 -14.29 20.00
CA LYS A 18 19.70 -13.14 19.32
C LYS A 18 20.85 -12.47 18.61
N SER A 19 21.02 -12.78 17.31
CA SER A 19 21.83 -11.94 16.46
C SER A 19 21.23 -10.53 16.56
N GLU A 20 21.88 -9.66 17.30
CA GLU A 20 21.67 -8.24 17.25
C GLU A 20 21.96 -7.82 15.81
N ARG A 21 20.90 -7.73 14.98
CA ARG A 21 20.98 -7.03 13.72
C ARG A 21 21.23 -5.58 14.09
N SER A 22 22.48 -5.16 14.10
CA SER A 22 22.84 -3.77 14.27
C SER A 22 22.06 -2.99 13.23
N TYR A 23 21.20 -2.10 13.70
CA TYR A 23 20.41 -1.24 12.83
C TYR A 23 21.37 -0.29 12.12
N ASN A 24 21.69 -0.61 10.88
CA ASN A 24 22.50 0.25 10.03
C ASN A 24 21.58 1.32 9.41
N LYS A 25 21.62 2.52 9.97
CA LYS A 25 20.82 3.67 9.53
C LYS A 25 21.09 4.03 8.06
N GLU A 26 22.33 3.89 7.61
CA GLU A 26 22.73 4.23 6.24
C GLU A 26 22.17 3.23 5.24
N GLU A 27 22.25 1.94 5.53
CA GLU A 27 21.66 0.90 4.70
C GLU A 27 20.14 1.02 4.62
N TRP A 28 19.49 1.36 5.73
CA TRP A 28 18.07 1.59 5.76
C TRP A 28 17.68 2.81 4.91
N ALA A 29 18.42 3.93 5.02
CA ALA A 29 18.18 5.13 4.24
C ALA A 29 18.39 4.87 2.73
N ALA A 30 19.46 4.15 2.37
CA ALA A 30 19.73 3.76 1.00
C ALA A 30 18.62 2.87 0.44
N LYS A 31 18.17 1.88 1.20
CA LYS A 31 17.04 1.01 0.81
C LYS A 31 15.75 1.80 0.60
N LYS A 32 15.44 2.74 1.50
CA LYS A 32 14.25 3.61 1.35
C LYS A 32 14.35 4.53 0.14
N GLN A 33 15.54 5.02 -0.16
CA GLN A 33 15.76 5.81 -1.36
C GLN A 33 15.57 4.96 -2.63
N GLN A 34 16.10 3.74 -2.65
CA GLN A 34 15.91 2.82 -3.76
C GLN A 34 14.42 2.48 -3.96
N GLU A 35 13.69 2.16 -2.90
CA GLU A 35 12.25 1.90 -2.98
C GLU A 35 11.47 3.09 -3.61
N ARG A 36 11.89 4.33 -3.33
CA ARG A 36 11.29 5.52 -3.95
C ARG A 36 11.64 5.62 -5.42
N THR A 37 12.90 5.41 -5.77
CA THR A 37 13.35 5.44 -7.16
C THR A 37 12.58 4.41 -7.99
N ASP A 38 12.51 3.16 -7.51
CA ASP A 38 11.78 2.08 -8.18
C ASP A 38 10.28 2.43 -8.36
N ALA A 39 9.66 3.08 -7.35
CA ALA A 39 8.26 3.48 -7.42
C ALA A 39 8.02 4.63 -8.43
N PHE A 40 8.96 5.56 -8.58
CA PHE A 40 8.88 6.60 -9.60
C PHE A 40 9.13 6.05 -11.00
N GLU A 41 10.11 5.16 -11.18
CA GLU A 41 10.33 4.46 -12.45
C GLU A 41 9.09 3.66 -12.89
N LEU A 42 8.43 3.01 -11.93
CA LEU A 42 7.16 2.31 -12.17
C LEU A 42 6.05 3.28 -12.59
N LEU A 43 5.97 4.47 -11.98
CA LEU A 43 5.01 5.50 -12.37
C LEU A 43 5.28 6.06 -13.76
N ASP A 44 6.55 6.29 -14.09
CA ASP A 44 6.93 6.76 -15.41
C ASP A 44 6.58 5.74 -16.49
N ALA A 45 6.84 4.45 -16.24
CA ALA A 45 6.44 3.36 -17.13
C ALA A 45 4.91 3.30 -17.30
N ALA A 46 4.15 3.37 -16.20
CA ALA A 46 2.70 3.38 -16.23
C ALA A 46 2.13 4.57 -16.99
N THR A 47 2.72 5.75 -16.80
CA THR A 47 2.30 6.99 -17.49
C THR A 47 2.57 6.90 -18.99
N LYS A 48 3.76 6.43 -19.36
CA LYS A 48 4.15 6.26 -20.77
C LYS A 48 3.21 5.30 -21.47
N GLU A 49 2.94 4.15 -20.87
CA GLU A 49 2.05 3.14 -21.46
C GLU A 49 0.61 3.65 -21.58
N ALA A 50 0.10 4.37 -20.59
CA ALA A 50 -1.23 4.98 -20.66
C ALA A 50 -1.35 6.05 -21.75
N VAL A 51 -0.27 6.76 -22.07
CA VAL A 51 -0.27 7.77 -23.18
C VAL A 51 -0.17 7.10 -24.55
N GLU A 52 0.59 6.02 -24.65
CA GLU A 52 0.86 5.33 -25.92
C GLU A 52 -0.24 4.33 -26.30
N ASN A 53 -1.00 3.81 -25.31
CA ASN A 53 -2.00 2.75 -25.51
C ASN A 53 -3.37 3.16 -25.00
N CYS A 54 -4.35 3.24 -25.91
CA CYS A 54 -5.74 3.59 -25.58
C CYS A 54 -6.41 2.58 -24.62
N GLU A 55 -6.05 1.30 -24.66
CA GLU A 55 -6.62 0.30 -23.74
C GLU A 55 -6.12 0.54 -22.32
N THR A 56 -4.82 0.76 -22.14
CA THR A 56 -4.24 1.09 -20.83
C THR A 56 -4.79 2.41 -20.29
N PHE A 57 -4.99 3.40 -21.15
CA PHE A 57 -5.65 4.65 -20.75
C PHE A 57 -7.09 4.43 -20.29
N ARG A 58 -7.85 3.58 -20.99
CA ARG A 58 -9.19 3.19 -20.58
C ARG A 58 -9.19 2.48 -19.24
N ASP A 59 -8.26 1.55 -19.01
CA ASP A 59 -8.11 0.84 -17.74
C ASP A 59 -7.81 1.81 -16.58
N TYR A 60 -6.92 2.79 -16.83
CA TYR A 60 -6.70 3.88 -15.87
C TYR A 60 -7.99 4.62 -15.52
N LEU A 61 -8.81 5.00 -16.51
CA LEU A 61 -10.08 5.71 -16.26
C LEU A 61 -11.06 4.86 -15.45
N LEU A 62 -11.14 3.55 -15.72
CA LEU A 62 -11.96 2.63 -14.95
C LEU A 62 -11.47 2.49 -13.52
N VAL A 63 -10.16 2.39 -13.30
CA VAL A 63 -9.55 2.38 -11.97
C VAL A 63 -9.82 3.71 -11.25
N GLN A 64 -9.59 4.85 -11.90
CA GLN A 64 -9.84 6.16 -11.30
C GLN A 64 -11.31 6.33 -10.88
N SER A 65 -12.25 5.80 -11.64
CA SER A 65 -13.68 5.84 -11.29
C SER A 65 -14.00 5.02 -10.03
N ARG A 66 -13.35 3.88 -9.86
CA ARG A 66 -13.48 3.02 -8.66
C ARG A 66 -12.78 3.62 -7.44
N PHE A 67 -11.62 4.20 -7.65
CA PHE A 67 -10.73 4.73 -6.61
C PHE A 67 -10.68 6.28 -6.60
N GLY A 68 -11.83 6.95 -6.62
CA GLY A 68 -11.92 8.41 -6.73
C GLY A 68 -11.24 9.23 -5.60
N ARG A 69 -10.75 8.57 -4.54
CA ARG A 69 -9.98 9.20 -3.46
C ARG A 69 -8.46 9.17 -3.68
N TYR A 70 -8.00 8.36 -4.64
CA TYR A 70 -6.58 8.28 -4.96
C TYR A 70 -6.21 9.37 -5.97
N SER A 71 -4.96 9.82 -5.89
CA SER A 71 -4.39 10.74 -6.87
C SER A 71 -4.30 10.07 -8.25
N VAL A 72 -4.19 10.88 -9.30
CA VAL A 72 -3.95 10.41 -10.67
C VAL A 72 -2.73 9.46 -10.73
N SER A 73 -1.63 9.83 -10.09
CA SER A 73 -0.43 8.99 -10.03
C SER A 73 -0.69 7.62 -9.42
N ASN A 74 -1.44 7.58 -8.32
CA ASN A 74 -1.79 6.31 -7.67
C ASN A 74 -2.79 5.49 -8.50
N ALA A 75 -3.74 6.13 -9.17
CA ALA A 75 -4.66 5.42 -10.06
C ALA A 75 -3.94 4.82 -11.27
N LEU A 76 -2.95 5.52 -11.84
CA LEU A 76 -2.07 4.98 -12.88
C LEU A 76 -1.26 3.78 -12.37
N LEU A 77 -0.66 3.91 -11.18
CA LEU A 77 0.08 2.80 -10.55
C LEU A 77 -0.81 1.59 -10.29
N ILE A 78 -2.06 1.79 -9.83
CA ILE A 78 -3.00 0.68 -9.63
C ILE A 78 -3.35 0.03 -10.96
N ALA A 79 -3.74 0.83 -11.97
CA ALA A 79 -4.13 0.32 -13.27
C ALA A 79 -3.01 -0.50 -13.93
N TYR A 80 -1.78 -0.03 -13.81
CA TYR A 80 -0.61 -0.69 -14.38
C TYR A 80 -0.27 -2.02 -13.69
N GLN A 81 -0.44 -2.10 -12.36
CA GLN A 81 -0.10 -3.28 -11.57
C GLN A 81 -1.27 -4.28 -11.46
N ASN A 82 -2.50 -3.78 -11.36
CA ASN A 82 -3.73 -4.57 -11.27
C ASN A 82 -4.95 -3.73 -11.66
N ASN A 83 -5.29 -3.73 -12.95
CA ASN A 83 -6.43 -2.97 -13.49
C ASN A 83 -7.81 -3.46 -13.00
N GLU A 84 -7.88 -4.68 -12.47
CA GLU A 84 -9.11 -5.27 -11.92
C GLU A 84 -9.29 -5.00 -10.42
N ALA A 85 -8.33 -4.33 -9.78
CA ALA A 85 -8.41 -4.02 -8.35
C ALA A 85 -9.73 -3.32 -8.00
N THR A 86 -10.32 -3.72 -6.86
CA THR A 86 -11.60 -3.20 -6.37
C THR A 86 -11.54 -2.62 -4.97
N TYR A 87 -10.72 -3.19 -4.11
CA TYR A 87 -10.56 -2.74 -2.73
C TYR A 87 -9.15 -2.98 -2.22
N LEU A 88 -8.44 -1.91 -1.95
CA LEU A 88 -7.06 -1.95 -1.49
C LEU A 88 -6.96 -1.69 0.01
N ALA A 89 -6.17 -2.52 0.69
CA ALA A 89 -5.75 -2.27 2.05
C ALA A 89 -4.30 -2.78 2.26
N ASP A 90 -3.63 -2.24 3.25
CA ASP A 90 -2.32 -2.71 3.66
C ASP A 90 -2.43 -4.05 4.42
N PHE A 91 -1.29 -4.70 4.60
CA PHE A 91 -1.23 -6.02 5.23
C PHE A 91 -1.79 -6.03 6.66
N GLU A 92 -1.50 -4.98 7.44
CA GLU A 92 -1.99 -4.89 8.82
C GLU A 92 -3.51 -4.69 8.86
N THR A 93 -4.05 -3.84 8.00
CA THR A 93 -5.50 -3.64 7.87
C THR A 93 -6.23 -4.93 7.48
N TRP A 94 -5.67 -5.73 6.57
CA TRP A 94 -6.24 -7.04 6.24
C TRP A 94 -6.23 -7.99 7.43
N LYS A 95 -5.11 -8.05 8.14
CA LYS A 95 -4.95 -8.87 9.35
C LYS A 95 -5.93 -8.48 10.46
N GLU A 96 -6.14 -7.19 10.70
CA GLU A 96 -7.13 -6.68 11.66
C GLU A 96 -8.56 -7.09 11.30
N LYS A 97 -8.86 -7.20 10.02
CA LYS A 97 -10.15 -7.71 9.52
C LYS A 97 -10.27 -9.24 9.57
N GLY A 98 -9.24 -9.93 10.03
CA GLY A 98 -9.19 -11.40 10.04
C GLY A 98 -9.07 -12.01 8.64
N VAL A 99 -8.57 -11.22 7.67
CA VAL A 99 -8.36 -11.61 6.28
C VAL A 99 -6.86 -11.74 6.03
N PHE A 100 -6.45 -12.77 5.30
CA PHE A 100 -5.04 -13.04 5.05
C PHE A 100 -4.72 -12.91 3.56
N VAL A 101 -3.62 -12.21 3.27
CA VAL A 101 -3.06 -12.15 1.92
C VAL A 101 -2.53 -13.52 1.53
N GLN A 102 -2.81 -13.97 0.32
CA GLN A 102 -2.39 -15.26 -0.17
C GLN A 102 -0.87 -15.30 -0.39
N ARG A 103 -0.31 -16.49 -0.20
CA ARG A 103 1.14 -16.67 -0.34
C ARG A 103 1.56 -16.49 -1.80
N GLY A 104 2.59 -15.66 -2.01
CA GLY A 104 3.15 -15.40 -3.34
C GLY A 104 2.57 -14.16 -4.02
N GLU A 105 1.55 -13.53 -3.44
CA GLU A 105 0.99 -12.30 -3.98
C GLU A 105 1.97 -11.13 -3.90
N LYS A 106 1.98 -10.30 -4.94
CA LYS A 106 2.80 -9.10 -5.02
C LYS A 106 2.00 -7.89 -4.57
N ALA A 107 2.56 -7.12 -3.65
CA ALA A 107 1.93 -5.89 -3.20
C ALA A 107 1.86 -4.86 -4.33
N ILE A 108 0.75 -4.15 -4.40
CA ILE A 108 0.56 -2.98 -5.26
C ILE A 108 1.29 -1.81 -4.60
N THR A 109 2.22 -1.22 -5.34
CA THR A 109 3.04 -0.08 -4.90
C THR A 109 2.29 1.22 -5.13
N LEU A 110 2.15 2.03 -4.09
CA LEU A 110 1.52 3.36 -4.13
C LEU A 110 2.44 4.40 -3.53
N LEU A 111 2.17 5.67 -3.86
CA LEU A 111 2.87 6.84 -3.33
C LEU A 111 1.99 7.54 -2.30
N GLU A 112 2.57 7.84 -1.15
CA GLU A 112 1.90 8.50 -0.03
C GLU A 112 2.69 9.76 0.37
N PRO A 113 2.03 10.89 0.65
CA PRO A 113 2.71 12.05 1.22
C PRO A 113 3.39 11.66 2.53
N GLY A 114 4.66 11.99 2.64
CA GLY A 114 5.43 11.81 3.87
C GLY A 114 5.52 13.11 4.68
N ASN A 115 6.61 13.25 5.42
CA ASN A 115 6.83 14.41 6.24
C ASN A 115 7.04 15.68 5.42
N GLU A 116 6.54 16.79 5.92
CA GLU A 116 6.81 18.13 5.43
C GLU A 116 8.26 18.51 5.70
N PHE A 117 8.89 19.17 4.74
CA PHE A 117 10.23 19.71 4.89
C PHE A 117 10.34 21.09 4.21
N THR A 118 11.18 21.95 4.75
CA THR A 118 11.46 23.24 4.15
C THR A 118 12.71 23.13 3.25
N ARG A 119 12.59 23.57 2.02
CA ARG A 119 13.72 23.65 1.08
C ARG A 119 14.63 24.84 1.42
N GLU A 120 15.80 24.86 0.84
CA GLU A 120 16.78 25.95 1.02
C GLU A 120 16.25 27.30 0.52
N ASP A 121 15.33 27.30 -0.44
CA ASP A 121 14.64 28.49 -0.96
C ASP A 121 13.48 28.99 -0.07
N GLY A 122 13.26 28.35 1.10
CA GLY A 122 12.17 28.66 2.03
C GLY A 122 10.80 28.09 1.64
N THR A 123 10.69 27.38 0.51
CA THR A 123 9.43 26.73 0.13
C THR A 123 9.22 25.42 0.88
N THR A 124 7.96 25.12 1.17
CA THR A 124 7.58 23.86 1.80
C THR A 124 7.40 22.75 0.77
N GLY A 125 7.93 21.59 1.07
CA GLY A 125 7.72 20.37 0.28
C GLY A 125 7.30 19.23 1.15
N PHE A 126 6.77 18.17 0.54
CA PHE A 126 6.48 16.91 1.20
C PHE A 126 7.40 15.82 0.68
N SER A 127 7.93 15.01 1.59
CA SER A 127 8.62 13.79 1.19
C SER A 127 7.59 12.80 0.64
N VAL A 128 8.03 11.85 -0.16
CA VAL A 128 7.16 10.80 -0.68
C VAL A 128 7.56 9.48 -0.04
N ASN A 129 6.60 8.76 0.49
CA ASN A 129 6.75 7.42 1.00
C ASN A 129 6.13 6.40 0.05
N VAL A 130 6.71 5.23 0.03
CA VAL A 130 6.17 4.09 -0.71
C VAL A 130 5.27 3.29 0.22
N LYS A 131 4.02 3.09 -0.19
CA LYS A 131 3.05 2.26 0.51
C LYS A 131 2.77 0.99 -0.30
N ARG A 132 2.72 -0.13 0.38
CA ARG A 132 2.44 -1.43 -0.22
C ARG A 132 1.06 -1.88 0.20
N MET A 133 0.18 -2.13 -0.77
CA MET A 133 -1.20 -2.52 -0.55
C MET A 133 -1.52 -3.80 -1.32
N PHE A 134 -2.58 -4.46 -0.88
CA PHE A 134 -3.08 -5.67 -1.53
C PHE A 134 -4.55 -5.50 -1.85
N ASP A 135 -4.95 -5.92 -3.02
CA ASP A 135 -6.36 -5.96 -3.39
C ASP A 135 -7.07 -7.14 -2.71
N VAL A 136 -8.38 -7.02 -2.55
CA VAL A 136 -9.21 -8.10 -2.00
C VAL A 136 -9.07 -9.41 -2.76
N SER A 137 -8.87 -9.36 -4.07
CA SER A 137 -8.66 -10.56 -4.91
C SER A 137 -7.38 -11.34 -4.55
N GLN A 138 -6.39 -10.66 -3.94
CA GLN A 138 -5.14 -11.24 -3.46
C GLN A 138 -5.26 -11.84 -2.05
N THR A 139 -6.46 -11.89 -1.51
CA THR A 139 -6.72 -12.37 -0.15
C THR A 139 -7.63 -13.59 -0.13
N ASN A 140 -7.76 -14.21 1.04
CA ASN A 140 -8.71 -15.29 1.27
C ASN A 140 -10.13 -14.78 1.61
N SER A 141 -10.42 -13.50 1.42
CA SER A 141 -11.73 -12.92 1.70
C SER A 141 -12.79 -13.48 0.77
N ARG A 142 -13.94 -13.83 1.36
CA ARG A 142 -15.16 -14.18 0.60
C ARG A 142 -16.15 -13.03 0.56
N ARG A 143 -15.84 -11.89 1.19
CA ARG A 143 -16.70 -10.71 1.19
C ARG A 143 -16.48 -9.92 -0.08
N ASP A 144 -17.57 -9.49 -0.68
CA ASP A 144 -17.53 -8.52 -1.75
C ASP A 144 -17.29 -7.13 -1.15
N TYR A 145 -16.11 -6.56 -1.45
CA TYR A 145 -15.73 -5.20 -1.08
C TYR A 145 -15.90 -4.23 -2.25
N SER A 146 -16.39 -4.71 -3.41
CA SER A 146 -16.65 -3.83 -4.53
C SER A 146 -17.61 -2.72 -4.08
N ARG A 147 -17.28 -1.49 -4.45
CA ARG A 147 -18.17 -0.38 -4.23
C ARG A 147 -19.40 -0.63 -5.12
N ARG A 148 -20.58 -0.78 -4.52
CA ARG A 148 -21.81 -0.82 -5.31
C ARG A 148 -21.85 0.42 -6.18
N GLU A 149 -21.90 0.24 -7.48
CA GLU A 149 -22.10 1.35 -8.40
C GLU A 149 -23.37 2.08 -7.98
N PRO A 150 -23.31 3.40 -7.85
CA PRO A 150 -24.51 4.17 -7.51
C PRO A 150 -25.54 3.94 -8.62
N ASP A 151 -26.76 3.60 -8.24
CA ASP A 151 -27.88 3.49 -9.16
C ASP A 151 -27.95 4.78 -10.00
N GLU A 152 -27.76 4.65 -11.30
CA GLU A 152 -27.73 5.78 -12.25
C GLU A 152 -28.95 6.69 -12.09
N ARG A 153 -30.12 6.11 -11.80
CA ARG A 153 -31.36 6.86 -11.54
C ARG A 153 -31.27 7.71 -10.27
N ARG A 154 -30.58 7.21 -9.23
CA ARG A 154 -30.37 7.99 -7.99
C ARG A 154 -29.40 9.13 -8.22
N VAL A 155 -28.33 8.87 -8.97
CA VAL A 155 -27.35 9.91 -9.34
C VAL A 155 -28.01 10.98 -10.18
N LEU A 156 -28.79 10.60 -11.19
CA LEU A 156 -29.52 11.54 -12.07
C LEU A 156 -30.51 12.38 -11.28
N LYS A 157 -31.28 11.76 -10.38
CA LYS A 157 -32.23 12.50 -9.50
C LYS A 157 -31.51 13.48 -8.57
N ALA A 158 -30.36 13.08 -8.01
CA ALA A 158 -29.57 13.95 -7.15
C ALA A 158 -28.97 15.14 -7.94
N LEU A 159 -28.51 14.91 -9.16
CA LEU A 159 -28.00 15.96 -10.06
C LEU A 159 -29.11 16.94 -10.46
N ILE A 160 -30.30 16.45 -10.81
CA ILE A 160 -31.47 17.31 -11.13
C ILE A 160 -31.89 18.12 -9.90
N ALA A 161 -31.94 17.52 -8.71
CA ALA A 161 -32.29 18.19 -7.47
C ALA A 161 -31.27 19.24 -7.01
N SER A 162 -30.00 19.08 -7.39
CA SER A 162 -28.93 20.04 -7.06
C SER A 162 -28.69 21.11 -8.11
N SER A 163 -29.39 21.03 -9.25
CA SER A 163 -29.31 22.05 -10.30
C SER A 163 -30.14 23.27 -9.88
N PRO A 164 -29.54 24.46 -9.70
CA PRO A 164 -30.32 25.67 -9.48
C PRO A 164 -31.12 25.99 -10.76
N CYS A 165 -32.44 25.99 -10.65
CA CYS A 165 -33.33 26.57 -11.68
C CYS A 165 -33.26 28.09 -11.65
#